data_5ba56b3ebdda05572e22678f5eebd278
#
_entry.id   5ba56b3ebdda05572e22678f5eebd278
#
_cell.length_a   1.000
_cell.length_b   1.000
_cell.length_c   1.000
_cell.angle_alpha   90.00
_cell.angle_beta   90.00
_cell.angle_gamma   90.00
#
_symmetry.space_group_name_H-M   'P 1'
#
loop_
_entity.id
_entity.type
_entity.pdbx_description
1 polymer ?
#
loop_
_entity_poly.entity_id
_entity_poly.type
_entity_poly.pdbx_seq_one_letter_code
_entity_poly.pdbx_strand_id
1 'polypeptide(L)'
;MGRLNFIYNSNLPHRAVSVYIYLYDRANKQGECWPAIPTIAKDLKLSASTVRRAIKDLKKEGLLETEQRYRTKGGKSSLLYKLRIK
;
A
#
# COMPACT_ATOMS: atom_id res chain seq x y z
N MET A 1 16.89 8.01 11.03
CA MET A 1 16.49 7.52 11.59
C MET A 1 15.27 7.35 11.50
N GLY A 2 14.88 6.74 11.56
CA GLY A 2 13.71 6.72 11.42
C GLY A 2 12.92 5.58 11.39
N ARG A 3 11.63 5.79 11.43
CA ARG A 3 10.68 4.70 11.47
C ARG A 3 10.71 3.85 10.22
N LEU A 4 11.21 4.38 9.13
CA LEU A 4 11.21 3.67 7.86
C LEU A 4 12.54 3.00 7.53
N ASN A 5 13.48 2.99 8.47
CA ASN A 5 14.75 2.32 8.21
C ASN A 5 14.57 0.86 7.84
N PHE A 6 13.61 0.18 8.46
CA PHE A 6 13.41 -1.24 8.17
C PHE A 6 13.02 -1.48 6.72
N ILE A 7 12.24 -0.55 6.13
CA ILE A 7 11.78 -0.74 4.76
C ILE A 7 12.92 -0.53 3.77
N TYR A 8 13.83 0.41 4.07
CA TYR A 8 14.97 0.65 3.20
C TYR A 8 16.00 -0.47 3.28
N ASN A 9 16.05 -1.15 4.41
CA ASN A 9 17.00 -2.25 4.61
C ASN A 9 16.43 -3.62 4.26
N SER A 10 15.19 -3.65 3.76
CA SER A 10 14.56 -4.89 3.37
C SER A 10 15.03 -5.32 1.98
N ASN A 11 14.74 -6.56 1.63
CA ASN A 11 15.03 -7.07 0.30
C ASN A 11 13.91 -6.80 -0.70
N LEU A 12 13.04 -5.86 -0.38
CA LEU A 12 11.92 -5.55 -1.24
C LEU A 12 12.36 -4.79 -2.49
N PRO A 13 11.71 -5.01 -3.62
CA PRO A 13 12.01 -4.22 -4.81
C PRO A 13 11.60 -2.76 -4.61
N HIS A 14 12.19 -1.88 -5.41
CA HIS A 14 11.93 -0.45 -5.29
C HIS A 14 10.45 -0.12 -5.40
N ARG A 15 9.73 -0.82 -6.26
CA ARG A 15 8.29 -0.57 -6.41
C ARG A 15 7.55 -0.78 -5.10
N ALA A 16 7.92 -1.82 -4.36
CA ALA A 16 7.27 -2.10 -3.08
C ALA A 16 7.62 -1.05 -2.04
N VAL A 17 8.87 -0.63 -2.00
CA VAL A 17 9.30 0.42 -1.09
C VAL A 17 8.55 1.71 -1.38
N SER A 18 8.45 2.08 -2.65
CA SER A 18 7.76 3.30 -3.05
C SER A 18 6.29 3.27 -2.65
N VAL A 19 5.62 2.16 -2.90
CA VAL A 19 4.21 2.04 -2.56
C VAL A 19 4.02 2.08 -1.05
N TYR A 20 4.89 1.41 -0.30
CA TYR A 20 4.80 1.41 1.16
C TYR A 20 4.90 2.84 1.71
N ILE A 21 5.90 3.58 1.26
CA ILE A 21 6.10 4.95 1.73
C ILE A 21 4.91 5.83 1.36
N TYR A 22 4.40 5.66 0.15
CA TYR A 22 3.22 6.39 -0.29
C TYR A 22 2.03 6.14 0.63
N LEU A 23 1.77 4.87 0.92
CA LEU A 23 0.65 4.50 1.78
C LEU A 23 0.86 4.97 3.22
N TYR A 24 2.10 4.88 3.69
CA TYR A 24 2.45 5.34 5.03
C TYR A 24 2.14 6.83 5.19
N ASP A 25 2.47 7.61 4.17
CA ASP A 25 2.24 9.04 4.19
C ASP A 25 0.75 9.39 4.23
N ARG A 26 -0.08 8.54 3.66
CA ARG A 26 -1.52 8.78 3.60
C ARG A 26 -2.29 8.12 4.72
N ALA A 27 -1.65 7.28 5.49
CA ALA A 27 -2.33 6.51 6.52
C ALA A 27 -2.71 7.40 7.69
N ASN A 28 -3.82 7.05 8.33
CA ASN A 28 -4.26 7.73 9.54
C ASN A 28 -3.51 7.18 10.74
N LYS A 29 -3.97 7.53 11.94
CA LYS A 29 -3.30 7.10 13.17
C LYS A 29 -3.29 5.59 13.35
N GLN A 30 -4.26 4.91 12.79
CA GLN A 30 -4.35 3.46 12.88
C GLN A 30 -3.55 2.76 11.78
N GLY A 31 -2.87 3.51 10.93
CA GLY A 31 -2.13 2.93 9.83
C GLY A 31 -3.01 2.48 8.68
N GLU A 32 -4.16 3.09 8.51
CA GLU A 32 -5.12 2.71 7.48
C GLU A 32 -5.30 3.80 6.45
N CYS A 33 -5.46 3.40 5.20
CA CYS A 33 -5.74 4.34 4.12
C CYS A 33 -6.51 3.63 3.01
N TRP A 34 -7.08 4.40 2.11
CA TRP A 34 -7.99 3.88 1.08
C TRP A 34 -7.71 4.40 -0.33
N PRO A 35 -6.51 4.68 -0.75
CA PRO A 35 -6.31 5.19 -2.10
C PRO A 35 -6.61 4.10 -3.13
N ALA A 36 -7.18 4.50 -4.25
CA ALA A 36 -7.43 3.56 -5.35
C ALA A 36 -6.12 3.23 -6.05
N ILE A 37 -6.02 2.01 -6.59
CA ILE A 37 -4.82 1.61 -7.31
C ILE A 37 -4.49 2.56 -8.45
N PRO A 38 -5.45 3.02 -9.27
CA PRO A 38 -5.11 4.00 -10.31
C PRO A 38 -4.54 5.30 -9.76
N THR A 39 -5.01 5.72 -8.58
CA THR A 39 -4.49 6.93 -7.94
C THR A 39 -3.04 6.73 -7.51
N ILE A 40 -2.74 5.60 -6.89
CA ILE A 40 -1.38 5.29 -6.48
C ILE A 40 -0.46 5.26 -7.71
N ALA A 41 -0.91 4.58 -8.75
CA ALA A 41 -0.13 4.44 -9.98
C ALA A 41 0.18 5.81 -10.59
N LYS A 42 -0.81 6.67 -10.65
CA LYS A 42 -0.65 7.99 -11.21
C LYS A 42 0.34 8.81 -10.40
N ASP A 43 0.18 8.81 -9.08
CA ASP A 43 1.01 9.63 -8.20
C ASP A 43 2.46 9.16 -8.19
N LEU A 44 2.68 7.86 -8.29
CA LEU A 44 4.03 7.30 -8.28
C LEU A 44 4.60 7.10 -9.69
N LYS A 45 3.81 7.42 -10.71
CA LYS A 45 4.21 7.23 -12.11
C LYS A 45 4.55 5.79 -12.42
N LEU A 46 3.74 4.90 -11.89
CA LEU A 46 3.87 3.46 -12.13
C LEU A 46 2.63 2.96 -12.84
N SER A 47 2.73 1.80 -13.45
CA SER A 47 1.55 1.17 -14.03
C SER A 47 0.71 0.53 -12.92
N ALA A 48 -0.57 0.34 -13.19
CA ALA A 48 -1.44 -0.33 -12.23
C ALA A 48 -0.94 -1.74 -11.91
N SER A 49 -0.43 -2.43 -12.91
CA SER A 49 0.14 -3.78 -12.70
C SER A 49 1.30 -3.74 -11.75
N THR A 50 2.17 -2.75 -11.89
CA THR A 50 3.32 -2.61 -11.00
C THR A 50 2.87 -2.34 -9.57
N VAL A 51 1.85 -1.48 -9.40
CA VAL A 51 1.31 -1.21 -8.08
C VAL A 51 0.75 -2.48 -7.44
N ARG A 52 0.02 -3.28 -8.21
CA ARG A 52 -0.53 -4.53 -7.69
C ARG A 52 0.55 -5.49 -7.27
N ARG A 53 1.63 -5.58 -8.05
CA ARG A 53 2.76 -6.43 -7.69
C ARG A 53 3.44 -5.93 -6.42
N ALA A 54 3.58 -4.62 -6.29
CA ALA A 54 4.17 -4.04 -5.10
C ALA A 54 3.35 -4.37 -3.86
N ILE A 55 2.03 -4.26 -3.97
CA ILE A 55 1.14 -4.59 -2.87
C ILE A 55 1.30 -6.06 -2.48
N LYS A 56 1.39 -6.93 -3.49
CA LYS A 56 1.58 -8.36 -3.22
C LYS A 56 2.90 -8.62 -2.52
N ASP A 57 3.96 -7.94 -2.94
CA ASP A 57 5.27 -8.06 -2.30
C ASP A 57 5.20 -7.66 -0.83
N LEU A 58 4.52 -6.56 -0.54
CA LEU A 58 4.39 -6.07 0.83
C LEU A 58 3.55 -7.01 1.68
N LYS A 59 2.49 -7.57 1.12
CA LYS A 59 1.66 -8.53 1.84
C LYS A 59 2.45 -9.78 2.17
N LYS A 60 3.26 -10.23 1.23
CA LYS A 60 4.07 -11.43 1.42
C LYS A 60 5.07 -11.24 2.56
N GLU A 61 5.59 -10.03 2.72
CA GLU A 61 6.54 -9.73 3.79
C GLU A 61 5.85 -9.39 5.11
N GLY A 62 4.53 -9.39 5.14
CA GLY A 62 3.79 -9.08 6.35
C GLY A 62 3.79 -7.61 6.72
N LEU A 63 4.11 -6.72 5.78
CA LEU A 63 4.15 -5.30 6.03
C LEU A 63 2.86 -4.59 5.68
N LEU A 64 1.96 -5.26 4.98
CA LEU A 64 0.73 -4.68 4.52
C LEU A 64 -0.37 -5.72 4.54
N GLU A 65 -1.53 -5.31 4.99
CA GLU A 65 -2.75 -6.13 4.87
C GLU A 65 -3.75 -5.34 4.08
N THR A 66 -4.58 -6.03 3.33
CA THR A 66 -5.65 -5.39 2.58
C THR A 66 -6.96 -6.05 2.92
N GLU A 67 -8.00 -5.24 2.91
CA GLU A 67 -9.35 -5.72 3.17
C GLU A 67 -10.26 -5.09 2.13
N GLN A 68 -11.01 -5.93 1.43
CA GLN A 68 -11.90 -5.43 0.42
C GLN A 68 -13.26 -5.17 1.04
N ARG A 69 -13.78 -3.97 0.84
CA ARG A 69 -15.07 -3.59 1.36
C ARG A 69 -16.03 -3.39 0.21
N TYR A 70 -17.20 -4.01 0.32
CA TYR A 70 -18.23 -3.90 -0.70
C TYR A 70 -19.34 -3.00 -0.20
N ARG A 71 -19.88 -2.19 -1.09
CA ARG A 71 -21.06 -1.43 -0.80
C ARG A 71 -22.25 -2.22 -1.27
N THR A 72 -23.33 -2.16 -0.50
CA THR A 72 -24.55 -2.86 -0.85
C THR A 72 -25.24 -2.26 -2.06
N LYS A 73 -25.01 -0.99 -2.34
CA LYS A 73 -25.59 -0.34 -3.50
C LYS A 73 -24.48 0.24 -4.34
N GLY A 74 -24.58 0.08 -5.63
CA GLY A 74 -23.69 0.72 -6.55
C GLY A 74 -22.44 -0.06 -6.90
N GLY A 75 -22.15 -1.10 -6.21
CA GLY A 75 -21.15 -2.05 -6.65
C GLY A 75 -19.71 -1.61 -6.68
N LYS A 76 -19.39 -0.44 -6.15
CA LYS A 76 -17.98 -0.07 -6.10
C LYS A 76 -17.39 -0.56 -4.81
N SER A 77 -16.35 -1.37 -4.92
CA SER A 77 -15.61 -1.82 -3.75
C SER A 77 -14.44 -0.88 -3.49
N SER A 78 -14.14 -0.67 -2.22
CA SER A 78 -12.94 0.06 -1.82
C SER A 78 -11.98 -0.92 -1.23
N LEU A 79 -10.70 -0.69 -1.44
CA LEU A 79 -9.66 -1.50 -0.84
C LEU A 79 -9.07 -0.74 0.33
N LEU A 80 -9.15 -1.33 1.50
CA LEU A 80 -8.55 -0.77 2.70
C LEU A 80 -7.15 -1.33 2.85
N TYR A 81 -6.18 -0.45 3.06
CA TYR A 81 -4.80 -0.86 3.28
C TYR A 81 -4.47 -0.64 4.75
N LYS A 82 -3.96 -1.66 5.39
CA LYS A 82 -3.51 -1.59 6.77
C LYS A 82 -2.01 -1.82 6.80
N LEU A 83 -1.29 -0.79 7.21
CA LEU A 83 0.17 -0.88 7.25
C LEU A 83 0.61 -1.49 8.55
N ARG A 84 1.62 -2.32 8.46
CA ARG A 84 2.28 -2.86 9.63
C ARG A 84 3.64 -2.24 9.75
N ILE A 85 3.91 -1.65 10.89
CA ILE A 85 5.17 -0.98 11.15
C ILE A 85 5.92 -1.83 12.15
N LYS A 86 7.13 -2.19 11.77
CA LYS A 86 7.97 -2.99 12.66
C LYS A 86 8.85 -2.12 13.52
#